data_0cce8f3faa862ad5832fd6c7e855f721
#
_entry.id   0cce8f3faa862ad5832fd6c7e855f721
#
_cell.length_a   1.000
_cell.length_b   1.000
_cell.length_c   1.000
_cell.angle_alpha   90.00
_cell.angle_beta   90.00
_cell.angle_gamma   90.00
#
_symmetry.space_group_name_H-M   'P 1'
#
loop_
_entity.id
_entity.type
_entity.pdbx_description
1 polymer ?
#
loop_
_entity_poly.entity_id
_entity_poly.type
_entity_poly.pdbx_seq_one_letter_code
_entity_poly.pdbx_strand_id
1 'polypeptide(L)'
;MLNHLVELSLRYKVLVLILFAVIAFLGLQAVRTVPIDAFPDVTPVQVSIYTESPGLAAEDVEQLLTFPVESAMAGLPKVQEIRSVSLFGLSFVSVYFEDDMDIYFARQLTNERLQEVGDRLPEGYGKPSMGPNASGLGQVLWYTVERAPGVSREQVSDMDLRTTQDWLVRLMLRTAPGVDDVTSWGGGERQYQVRIDPQRLYARGLGFRDVLNAIPANNGQVGGNVMDVGREQYLVRGLGLLSSVEDIGAIVLKAEHGVPVYLRDVA
;
A
#
# COMPACT_ATOMS: atom_id res chain seq x y z
N MET A 1 36.79 -8.44 53.77
CA MET A 1 35.77 -7.76 53.00
C MET A 1 34.35 -8.10 53.45
N LEU A 2 33.97 -9.38 53.56
CA LEU A 2 32.62 -9.78 53.97
C LEU A 2 32.21 -9.25 55.36
N ASN A 3 33.08 -9.36 56.36
CA ASN A 3 32.84 -8.87 57.73
C ASN A 3 32.60 -7.35 57.79
N HIS A 4 33.29 -6.58 56.95
CA HIS A 4 33.10 -5.11 56.86
C HIS A 4 31.74 -4.77 56.23
N LEU A 5 31.30 -5.52 55.23
CA LEU A 5 29.97 -5.36 54.63
C LEU A 5 28.86 -5.66 55.64
N VAL A 6 29.01 -6.71 56.41
CA VAL A 6 28.05 -7.08 57.48
C VAL A 6 27.99 -6.03 58.58
N GLU A 7 29.15 -5.57 59.09
CA GLU A 7 29.19 -4.49 60.06
C GLU A 7 28.56 -3.18 59.58
N LEU A 8 28.81 -2.82 58.32
CA LEU A 8 28.26 -1.61 57.68
C LEU A 8 26.72 -1.71 57.55
N SER A 9 26.22 -2.87 57.12
CA SER A 9 24.78 -3.10 56.97
C SER A 9 24.07 -3.15 58.33
N LEU A 10 24.68 -3.68 59.37
CA LEU A 10 24.10 -3.64 60.72
C LEU A 10 24.13 -2.25 61.33
N ARG A 11 25.18 -1.48 61.04
CA ARG A 11 25.30 -0.07 61.50
C ARG A 11 24.27 0.84 60.86
N TYR A 12 24.00 0.65 59.57
CA TYR A 12 23.04 1.47 58.79
C TYR A 12 21.79 0.67 58.40
N LYS A 13 21.27 -0.14 59.31
CA LYS A 13 20.13 -1.07 59.07
C LYS A 13 18.91 -0.40 58.43
N VAL A 14 18.58 0.85 58.80
CA VAL A 14 17.43 1.59 58.24
C VAL A 14 17.68 1.94 56.78
N LEU A 15 18.91 2.37 56.44
CA LEU A 15 19.26 2.72 55.09
C LEU A 15 19.28 1.48 54.16
N VAL A 16 19.75 0.36 54.64
CA VAL A 16 19.73 -0.92 53.92
C VAL A 16 18.30 -1.40 53.70
N LEU A 17 17.41 -1.26 54.67
CA LEU A 17 15.99 -1.60 54.54
C LEU A 17 15.29 -0.70 53.53
N ILE A 18 15.56 0.61 53.55
CA ILE A 18 15.01 1.56 52.54
C ILE A 18 15.50 1.20 51.14
N LEU A 19 16.81 0.94 50.98
CA LEU A 19 17.38 0.52 49.71
C LEU A 19 16.75 -0.75 49.18
N PHE A 20 16.58 -1.74 50.05
CA PHE A 20 15.90 -3.01 49.71
C PHE A 20 14.44 -2.78 49.30
N ALA A 21 13.72 -1.91 50.02
CA ALA A 21 12.33 -1.58 49.68
C ALA A 21 12.22 -0.86 48.33
N VAL A 22 13.16 0.03 48.02
CA VAL A 22 13.22 0.72 46.72
C VAL A 22 13.50 -0.29 45.59
N ILE A 23 14.49 -1.18 45.78
CA ILE A 23 14.81 -2.20 44.76
C ILE A 23 13.61 -3.15 44.57
N ALA A 24 12.97 -3.58 45.67
CA ALA A 24 11.78 -4.45 45.59
C ALA A 24 10.60 -3.72 44.86
N PHE A 25 10.40 -2.44 45.12
CA PHE A 25 9.37 -1.65 44.45
C PHE A 25 9.67 -1.50 42.97
N LEU A 26 10.92 -1.17 42.61
CA LEU A 26 11.33 -1.05 41.19
C LEU A 26 11.24 -2.40 40.47
N GLY A 27 11.61 -3.51 41.16
CA GLY A 27 11.46 -4.86 40.63
C GLY A 27 10.00 -5.22 40.37
N LEU A 28 9.10 -4.88 41.30
CA LEU A 28 7.66 -5.12 41.14
C LEU A 28 7.06 -4.28 40.00
N GLN A 29 7.52 -3.04 39.84
CA GLN A 29 7.16 -2.18 38.69
C GLN A 29 7.67 -2.80 37.39
N ALA A 30 8.92 -3.23 37.34
CA ALA A 30 9.51 -3.84 36.15
C ALA A 30 8.74 -5.11 35.71
N VAL A 31 8.39 -5.99 36.66
CA VAL A 31 7.59 -7.21 36.36
C VAL A 31 6.23 -6.85 35.73
N ARG A 32 5.60 -5.74 36.15
CA ARG A 32 4.32 -5.32 35.59
C ARG A 32 4.40 -4.67 34.22
N THR A 33 5.57 -4.17 33.86
CA THR A 33 5.81 -3.44 32.60
C THR A 33 6.55 -4.27 31.55
N VAL A 34 7.10 -5.42 31.91
CA VAL A 34 7.73 -6.34 30.95
C VAL A 34 6.67 -6.84 29.99
N PRO A 35 6.77 -6.56 28.69
CA PRO A 35 5.90 -7.16 27.70
C PRO A 35 6.16 -8.67 27.68
N ILE A 36 5.10 -9.45 27.82
CA ILE A 36 5.17 -10.91 27.74
C ILE A 36 4.57 -11.28 26.39
N ASP A 37 5.41 -11.57 25.41
CA ASP A 37 4.98 -12.10 24.13
C ASP A 37 4.81 -13.63 24.25
N ALA A 38 3.71 -14.14 23.73
CA ALA A 38 3.44 -15.59 23.71
C ALA A 38 4.48 -16.34 22.87
N PHE A 39 5.02 -15.69 21.84
CA PHE A 39 6.14 -16.18 21.04
C PHE A 39 7.16 -15.04 20.89
N PRO A 40 8.46 -15.33 21.06
CA PRO A 40 9.49 -14.32 20.81
C PRO A 40 9.42 -13.90 19.34
N ASP A 41 9.43 -12.60 19.09
CA ASP A 41 9.54 -12.08 17.74
C ASP A 41 10.99 -12.26 17.27
N VAL A 42 11.19 -13.28 16.44
CA VAL A 42 12.46 -13.60 15.78
C VAL A 42 12.49 -13.10 14.34
N THR A 43 11.58 -12.21 13.99
CA THR A 43 11.51 -11.66 12.63
C THR A 43 12.70 -10.74 12.39
N PRO A 44 13.51 -10.99 11.35
CA PRO A 44 14.60 -10.10 10.99
C PRO A 44 14.06 -8.73 10.57
N VAL A 45 14.85 -7.69 10.78
CA VAL A 45 14.54 -6.35 10.28
C VAL A 45 14.57 -6.38 8.76
N GLN A 46 13.41 -6.38 8.12
CA GLN A 46 13.29 -6.48 6.67
C GLN A 46 12.35 -5.44 6.08
N VAL A 47 12.68 -4.99 4.87
CA VAL A 47 11.82 -4.15 4.05
C VAL A 47 11.54 -4.85 2.74
N SER A 48 10.26 -5.05 2.45
CA SER A 48 9.80 -5.68 1.20
C SER A 48 9.40 -4.62 0.19
N ILE A 49 9.79 -4.84 -1.06
CA ILE A 49 9.53 -3.93 -2.19
C ILE A 49 8.82 -4.72 -3.28
N TYR A 50 7.73 -4.18 -3.80
CA TYR A 50 6.93 -4.75 -4.87
C TYR A 50 6.94 -3.83 -6.08
N THR A 51 7.08 -4.40 -7.26
CA THR A 51 6.90 -3.68 -8.52
C THR A 51 6.01 -4.50 -9.44
N GLU A 52 4.79 -4.03 -9.66
CA GLU A 52 3.84 -4.69 -10.56
C GLU A 52 3.97 -4.13 -11.97
N SER A 53 4.14 -5.00 -12.96
CA SER A 53 4.18 -4.65 -14.37
C SER A 53 3.46 -5.71 -15.20
N PRO A 54 2.13 -5.70 -15.23
CA PRO A 54 1.34 -6.70 -15.91
C PRO A 54 1.74 -6.88 -17.37
N GLY A 55 1.95 -8.13 -17.78
CA GLY A 55 2.29 -8.48 -19.16
C GLY A 55 3.78 -8.69 -19.44
N LEU A 56 4.68 -8.37 -18.51
CA LEU A 56 6.10 -8.68 -18.65
C LEU A 56 6.42 -10.14 -18.30
N ALA A 57 7.27 -10.78 -19.09
CA ALA A 57 7.84 -12.08 -18.74
C ALA A 57 8.77 -11.96 -17.51
N ALA A 58 8.96 -13.06 -16.77
CA ALA A 58 9.77 -13.04 -15.55
C ALA A 58 11.23 -12.60 -15.80
N GLU A 59 11.80 -12.95 -16.95
CA GLU A 59 13.15 -12.55 -17.36
C GLU A 59 13.24 -11.04 -17.61
N ASP A 60 12.23 -10.45 -18.28
CA ASP A 60 12.16 -9.00 -18.51
C ASP A 60 11.94 -8.25 -17.18
N VAL A 61 11.10 -8.80 -16.28
CA VAL A 61 10.90 -8.27 -14.93
C VAL A 61 12.23 -8.25 -14.17
N GLU A 62 13.02 -9.33 -14.25
CA GLU A 62 14.32 -9.40 -13.60
C GLU A 62 15.26 -8.31 -14.11
N GLN A 63 15.40 -8.19 -15.42
CA GLN A 63 16.36 -7.26 -16.01
C GLN A 63 15.96 -5.79 -15.87
N LEU A 64 14.68 -5.49 -16.06
CA LEU A 64 14.19 -4.11 -16.15
C LEU A 64 13.73 -3.53 -14.81
N LEU A 65 13.30 -4.37 -13.87
CA LEU A 65 12.71 -3.93 -12.61
C LEU A 65 13.48 -4.45 -11.40
N THR A 66 13.72 -5.75 -11.30
CA THR A 66 14.33 -6.37 -10.12
C THR A 66 15.77 -5.95 -9.93
N PHE A 67 16.60 -6.14 -10.95
CA PHE A 67 18.03 -5.83 -10.88
C PHE A 67 18.34 -4.33 -10.59
N PRO A 68 17.67 -3.34 -11.20
CA PRO A 68 17.84 -1.94 -10.83
C PRO A 68 17.50 -1.64 -9.37
N VAL A 69 16.42 -2.25 -8.84
CA VAL A 69 16.02 -2.09 -7.43
C VAL A 69 17.07 -2.73 -6.51
N GLU A 70 17.48 -3.98 -6.76
CA GLU A 70 18.53 -4.65 -5.98
C GLU A 70 19.82 -3.85 -5.94
N SER A 71 20.26 -3.40 -7.10
CA SER A 71 21.51 -2.63 -7.22
C SER A 71 21.49 -1.35 -6.40
N ALA A 72 20.34 -0.69 -6.32
CA ALA A 72 20.17 0.50 -5.50
C ALA A 72 20.12 0.19 -4.01
N MET A 73 19.49 -0.92 -3.63
CA MET A 73 19.40 -1.35 -2.23
C MET A 73 20.71 -1.85 -1.67
N ALA A 74 21.58 -2.44 -2.50
CA ALA A 74 22.90 -2.95 -2.09
C ALA A 74 23.83 -1.87 -1.48
N GLY A 75 23.59 -0.59 -1.78
CA GLY A 75 24.35 0.53 -1.23
C GLY A 75 23.84 1.08 0.10
N LEU A 76 22.80 0.49 0.69
CA LEU A 76 22.25 0.95 1.97
C LEU A 76 23.12 0.48 3.14
N PRO A 77 23.24 1.28 4.22
CA PRO A 77 23.98 0.88 5.42
C PRO A 77 23.30 -0.28 6.14
N LYS A 78 24.10 -1.15 6.75
CA LYS A 78 23.64 -2.30 7.55
C LYS A 78 22.76 -3.31 6.80
N VAL A 79 22.84 -3.38 5.49
CA VAL A 79 22.21 -4.44 4.71
C VAL A 79 23.04 -5.72 4.87
N GLN A 80 22.41 -6.78 5.34
CA GLN A 80 22.99 -8.11 5.45
C GLN A 80 22.81 -8.92 4.18
N GLU A 81 21.59 -8.92 3.64
CA GLU A 81 21.22 -9.74 2.50
C GLU A 81 20.09 -9.08 1.71
N ILE A 82 20.10 -9.29 0.41
CA ILE A 82 18.99 -8.92 -0.49
C ILE A 82 18.54 -10.20 -1.18
N ARG A 83 17.24 -10.49 -1.10
CA ARG A 83 16.60 -11.61 -1.81
C ARG A 83 15.53 -11.09 -2.71
N SER A 84 15.48 -11.62 -3.91
CA SER A 84 14.46 -11.25 -4.88
C SER A 84 13.80 -12.44 -5.53
N VAL A 85 12.60 -12.21 -6.03
CA VAL A 85 11.84 -13.15 -6.84
C VAL A 85 11.21 -12.37 -7.98
N SER A 86 11.53 -12.78 -9.21
CA SER A 86 10.92 -12.24 -10.42
C SER A 86 9.88 -13.22 -10.96
N LEU A 87 8.64 -12.79 -11.00
CA LEU A 87 7.51 -13.56 -11.52
C LEU A 87 6.93 -12.86 -12.75
N PHE A 88 6.02 -13.54 -13.47
CA PHE A 88 5.28 -12.91 -14.55
C PHE A 88 4.52 -11.67 -14.04
N GLY A 89 4.93 -10.51 -14.51
CA GLY A 89 4.32 -9.22 -14.15
C GLY A 89 4.57 -8.71 -12.73
N LEU A 90 5.46 -9.35 -11.95
CA LEU A 90 5.72 -8.96 -10.56
C LEU A 90 7.20 -9.14 -10.19
N SER A 91 7.81 -8.06 -9.71
CA SER A 91 9.08 -8.09 -8.99
C SER A 91 8.85 -7.98 -7.50
N PHE A 92 9.50 -8.83 -6.73
CA PHE A 92 9.51 -8.81 -5.27
C PHE A 92 10.94 -8.80 -4.78
N VAL A 93 11.34 -7.77 -4.03
CA VAL A 93 12.67 -7.61 -3.46
C VAL A 93 12.56 -7.44 -1.95
N SER A 94 13.23 -8.30 -1.20
CA SER A 94 13.33 -8.22 0.27
C SER A 94 14.74 -7.80 0.65
N VAL A 95 14.85 -6.71 1.39
CA VAL A 95 16.10 -6.19 1.93
C VAL A 95 16.14 -6.52 3.41
N TYR A 96 17.12 -7.32 3.84
CA TYR A 96 17.36 -7.71 5.22
C TYR A 96 18.46 -6.84 5.81
N PHE A 97 18.18 -6.27 6.97
CA PHE A 97 19.12 -5.44 7.71
C PHE A 97 19.65 -6.15 8.95
N GLU A 98 20.68 -5.61 9.56
CA GLU A 98 21.18 -6.07 10.85
C GLU A 98 20.11 -5.90 11.95
N ASP A 99 20.10 -6.79 12.94
CA ASP A 99 19.06 -6.85 13.99
C ASP A 99 19.02 -5.57 14.86
N ASP A 100 20.11 -4.81 14.93
CA ASP A 100 20.23 -3.55 15.66
C ASP A 100 19.72 -2.32 14.87
N MET A 101 19.25 -2.54 13.64
CA MET A 101 18.71 -1.48 12.77
C MET A 101 17.27 -1.15 13.16
N ASP A 102 16.97 0.13 13.37
CA ASP A 102 15.58 0.57 13.54
C ASP A 102 14.81 0.40 12.23
N ILE A 103 13.65 -0.30 12.30
CA ILE A 103 12.85 -0.62 11.12
C ILE A 103 12.31 0.64 10.42
N TYR A 104 11.96 1.69 11.15
CA TYR A 104 11.45 2.92 10.55
C TYR A 104 12.56 3.68 9.82
N PHE A 105 13.76 3.65 10.39
CA PHE A 105 14.93 4.22 9.73
C PHE A 105 15.34 3.43 8.48
N ALA A 106 15.32 2.08 8.54
CA ALA A 106 15.54 1.22 7.39
C ALA A 106 14.54 1.52 6.25
N ARG A 107 13.25 1.67 6.60
CA ARG A 107 12.19 2.03 5.66
C ARG A 107 12.37 3.42 5.06
N GLN A 108 12.81 4.39 5.86
CA GLN A 108 13.10 5.73 5.36
C GLN A 108 14.22 5.72 4.32
N LEU A 109 15.36 5.08 4.63
CA LEU A 109 16.48 4.96 3.70
C LEU A 109 16.09 4.21 2.41
N THR A 110 15.34 3.12 2.58
CA THR A 110 14.81 2.36 1.44
C THR A 110 13.91 3.23 0.56
N ASN A 111 13.03 4.04 1.16
CA ASN A 111 12.13 4.92 0.42
C ASN A 111 12.89 6.00 -0.37
N GLU A 112 13.92 6.59 0.22
CA GLU A 112 14.77 7.57 -0.45
C GLU A 112 15.45 6.96 -1.69
N ARG A 113 15.99 5.75 -1.57
CA ARG A 113 16.57 5.03 -2.70
C ARG A 113 15.54 4.60 -3.74
N LEU A 114 14.34 4.21 -3.28
CA LEU A 114 13.28 3.82 -4.19
C LEU A 114 12.82 4.97 -5.09
N GLN A 115 12.76 6.18 -4.57
CA GLN A 115 12.43 7.37 -5.36
C GLN A 115 13.48 7.61 -6.45
N GLU A 116 14.78 7.53 -6.14
CA GLU A 116 15.84 7.67 -7.12
C GLU A 116 15.76 6.62 -8.24
N VAL A 117 15.41 5.37 -7.88
CA VAL A 117 15.26 4.27 -8.84
C VAL A 117 13.99 4.45 -9.68
N GLY A 118 12.89 4.86 -9.05
CA GLY A 118 11.61 5.04 -9.73
C GLY A 118 11.70 6.01 -10.92
N ASP A 119 12.54 7.03 -10.80
CA ASP A 119 12.78 8.01 -11.86
C ASP A 119 13.69 7.48 -12.99
N ARG A 120 14.42 6.39 -12.74
CA ARG A 120 15.34 5.75 -13.71
C ARG A 120 14.73 4.56 -14.42
N LEU A 121 13.62 4.02 -13.89
CA LEU A 121 12.93 2.91 -14.55
C LEU A 121 12.30 3.37 -15.87
N PRO A 122 12.22 2.47 -16.87
CA PRO A 122 11.60 2.81 -18.13
C PRO A 122 10.12 3.21 -17.96
N GLU A 123 9.70 4.22 -18.71
CA GLU A 123 8.30 4.65 -18.71
C GLU A 123 7.36 3.54 -19.22
N GLY A 124 6.19 3.43 -18.62
CA GLY A 124 5.17 2.43 -18.98
C GLY A 124 5.21 1.15 -18.16
N TYR A 125 6.22 0.99 -17.31
CA TYR A 125 6.29 -0.10 -16.32
C TYR A 125 5.81 0.37 -14.95
N GLY A 126 5.52 -0.60 -14.06
CA GLY A 126 5.07 -0.30 -12.71
C GLY A 126 6.10 0.46 -11.88
N LYS A 127 5.64 1.27 -10.94
CA LYS A 127 6.51 1.94 -9.99
C LYS A 127 6.75 1.05 -8.77
N PRO A 128 8.01 0.95 -8.27
CA PRO A 128 8.29 0.20 -7.07
C PRO A 128 7.63 0.85 -5.85
N SER A 129 7.05 0.04 -5.00
CA SER A 129 6.40 0.44 -3.76
C SER A 129 6.84 -0.44 -2.60
N MET A 130 6.94 0.14 -1.41
CA MET A 130 7.23 -0.64 -0.21
C MET A 130 6.00 -1.38 0.28
N GLY A 131 6.20 -2.63 0.70
CA GLY A 131 5.21 -3.39 1.42
C GLY A 131 4.91 -2.82 2.81
N PRO A 132 3.86 -3.33 3.47
CA PRO A 132 3.52 -2.97 4.84
C PRO A 132 4.64 -3.35 5.81
N ASN A 133 4.70 -2.67 6.94
CA ASN A 133 5.60 -3.02 8.03
C ASN A 133 4.99 -4.16 8.86
N ALA A 134 4.89 -5.34 8.27
CA ALA A 134 4.31 -6.50 8.92
C ALA A 134 5.25 -7.70 8.83
N SER A 135 5.48 -8.33 9.97
CA SER A 135 6.07 -9.66 10.03
C SER A 135 5.01 -10.75 9.84
N GLY A 136 5.43 -11.99 9.60
CA GLY A 136 4.49 -13.12 9.56
C GLY A 136 3.69 -13.31 10.85
N LEU A 137 4.18 -12.79 11.99
CA LEU A 137 3.50 -12.73 13.27
C LEU A 137 2.58 -11.50 13.42
N GLY A 138 2.64 -10.55 12.50
CA GLY A 138 1.83 -9.32 12.52
C GLY A 138 0.36 -9.51 12.16
N GLN A 139 -0.07 -10.73 11.83
CA GLN A 139 -1.48 -11.02 11.57
C GLN A 139 -2.24 -11.16 12.90
N VAL A 140 -2.81 -10.07 13.37
CA VAL A 140 -3.43 -9.97 14.70
C VAL A 140 -4.88 -10.43 14.69
N LEU A 141 -5.61 -10.20 13.60
CA LEU A 141 -7.03 -10.48 13.51
C LEU A 141 -7.41 -10.98 12.11
N TRP A 142 -8.22 -12.02 12.09
CA TRP A 142 -8.90 -12.52 10.91
C TRP A 142 -10.40 -12.36 11.09
N TYR A 143 -11.08 -11.82 10.10
CA TYR A 143 -12.52 -11.63 10.12
C TYR A 143 -13.11 -11.89 8.73
N THR A 144 -14.40 -12.14 8.69
CA THR A 144 -15.17 -12.32 7.46
C THR A 144 -16.21 -11.21 7.31
N VAL A 145 -16.42 -10.78 6.08
CA VAL A 145 -17.50 -9.87 5.73
C VAL A 145 -18.57 -10.69 5.03
N GLU A 146 -19.72 -10.80 5.66
CA GLU A 146 -20.81 -11.65 5.23
C GLU A 146 -22.10 -10.86 5.02
N ARG A 147 -23.02 -11.44 4.26
CA ARG A 147 -24.36 -10.88 4.10
C ARG A 147 -25.13 -10.97 5.40
N ALA A 148 -25.94 -9.97 5.66
CA ALA A 148 -26.87 -10.04 6.80
C ALA A 148 -27.85 -11.22 6.61
N PRO A 149 -28.32 -11.86 7.71
CA PRO A 149 -29.30 -12.92 7.65
C PRO A 149 -30.55 -12.51 6.83
N GLY A 150 -30.93 -13.33 5.84
CA GLY A 150 -32.04 -13.06 4.96
C GLY A 150 -31.75 -12.26 3.69
N VAL A 151 -30.52 -11.76 3.52
CA VAL A 151 -30.09 -11.08 2.30
C VAL A 151 -29.53 -12.09 1.30
N SER A 152 -30.14 -12.15 0.11
CA SER A 152 -29.73 -13.09 -0.94
C SER A 152 -28.46 -12.60 -1.68
N ARG A 153 -27.82 -13.55 -2.39
CA ARG A 153 -26.67 -13.25 -3.24
C ARG A 153 -27.00 -12.33 -4.43
N GLU A 154 -28.26 -12.32 -4.83
CA GLU A 154 -28.78 -11.46 -5.90
C GLU A 154 -28.92 -10.00 -5.45
N GLN A 155 -29.23 -9.78 -4.16
CA GLN A 155 -29.36 -8.46 -3.57
C GLN A 155 -28.00 -7.82 -3.24
N VAL A 156 -27.06 -8.63 -2.74
CA VAL A 156 -25.68 -8.20 -2.43
C VAL A 156 -24.73 -9.26 -2.97
N SER A 157 -24.02 -8.94 -4.02
CA SER A 157 -23.07 -9.86 -4.65
C SER A 157 -21.78 -9.98 -3.84
N ASP A 158 -20.92 -10.97 -4.15
CA ASP A 158 -19.59 -11.09 -3.56
C ASP A 158 -18.69 -9.90 -3.91
N MET A 159 -18.92 -9.30 -5.08
CA MET A 159 -18.25 -8.06 -5.53
C MET A 159 -18.66 -6.86 -4.66
N ASP A 160 -19.92 -6.77 -4.22
CA ASP A 160 -20.38 -5.70 -3.34
C ASP A 160 -19.78 -5.84 -1.95
N LEU A 161 -19.67 -7.07 -1.42
CA LEU A 161 -18.98 -7.35 -0.16
C LEU A 161 -17.50 -6.95 -0.26
N ARG A 162 -16.82 -7.33 -1.35
CA ARG A 162 -15.43 -6.95 -1.58
C ARG A 162 -15.27 -5.43 -1.68
N THR A 163 -16.14 -4.76 -2.40
CA THR A 163 -16.13 -3.30 -2.52
C THR A 163 -16.35 -2.63 -1.16
N THR A 164 -17.29 -3.14 -0.35
CA THR A 164 -17.52 -2.63 1.01
C THR A 164 -16.29 -2.85 1.90
N GLN A 165 -15.66 -4.01 1.79
CA GLN A 165 -14.43 -4.32 2.53
C GLN A 165 -13.32 -3.34 2.16
N ASP A 166 -13.03 -3.16 0.88
CA ASP A 166 -11.87 -2.40 0.42
C ASP A 166 -12.03 -0.88 0.60
N TRP A 167 -13.25 -0.36 0.41
CA TRP A 167 -13.50 1.08 0.41
C TRP A 167 -14.10 1.63 1.72
N LEU A 168 -14.64 0.79 2.57
CA LEU A 168 -15.22 1.23 3.83
C LEU A 168 -14.51 0.58 5.02
N VAL A 169 -14.60 -0.75 5.15
CA VAL A 169 -14.13 -1.47 6.35
C VAL A 169 -12.61 -1.34 6.50
N ARG A 170 -11.86 -1.59 5.43
CA ARG A 170 -10.39 -1.45 5.41
C ARG A 170 -9.95 -0.05 5.84
N LEU A 171 -10.57 0.99 5.29
CA LEU A 171 -10.21 2.37 5.62
C LEU A 171 -10.51 2.70 7.09
N MET A 172 -11.63 2.23 7.62
CA MET A 172 -11.98 2.42 9.03
C MET A 172 -11.03 1.67 9.96
N LEU A 173 -10.69 0.42 9.66
CA LEU A 173 -9.80 -0.37 10.50
C LEU A 173 -8.36 0.16 10.49
N ARG A 174 -7.88 0.71 9.38
CA ARG A 174 -6.56 1.36 9.31
C ARG A 174 -6.43 2.62 10.17
N THR A 175 -7.54 3.19 10.64
CA THR A 175 -7.48 4.31 11.59
C THR A 175 -7.25 3.86 13.04
N ALA A 176 -7.37 2.57 13.33
CA ALA A 176 -7.12 2.04 14.66
C ALA A 176 -5.62 2.08 15.01
N PRO A 177 -5.24 2.53 16.21
CA PRO A 177 -3.84 2.57 16.62
C PRO A 177 -3.18 1.19 16.56
N GLY A 178 -2.02 1.10 15.94
CA GLY A 178 -1.24 -0.14 15.80
C GLY A 178 -1.62 -1.02 14.62
N VAL A 179 -2.59 -0.62 13.78
CA VAL A 179 -2.92 -1.31 12.52
C VAL A 179 -2.13 -0.67 11.39
N ASP A 180 -1.22 -1.43 10.79
CA ASP A 180 -0.41 -0.99 9.67
C ASP A 180 -1.17 -1.15 8.35
N ASP A 181 -1.71 -2.33 8.08
CA ASP A 181 -2.55 -2.59 6.91
C ASP A 181 -3.64 -3.62 7.17
N VAL A 182 -4.62 -3.67 6.27
CA VAL A 182 -5.71 -4.64 6.25
C VAL A 182 -5.78 -5.25 4.85
N THR A 183 -5.49 -6.54 4.76
CA THR A 183 -5.45 -7.27 3.50
C THR A 183 -6.78 -7.96 3.24
N SER A 184 -7.29 -7.85 2.03
CA SER A 184 -8.55 -8.47 1.63
C SER A 184 -8.31 -9.71 0.79
N TRP A 185 -8.99 -10.81 1.11
CA TRP A 185 -8.92 -12.08 0.39
C TRP A 185 -10.32 -12.48 -0.07
N GLY A 186 -10.44 -12.99 -1.30
CA GLY A 186 -11.72 -13.45 -1.86
C GLY A 186 -12.59 -12.31 -2.38
N GLY A 187 -13.69 -12.70 -3.05
CA GLY A 187 -14.55 -11.78 -3.79
C GLY A 187 -13.93 -11.23 -5.07
N GLY A 188 -14.75 -10.82 -6.02
CA GLY A 188 -14.28 -10.15 -7.23
C GLY A 188 -14.09 -8.66 -7.00
N GLU A 189 -12.98 -8.12 -7.45
CA GLU A 189 -12.78 -6.67 -7.47
C GLU A 189 -13.62 -6.03 -8.58
N ARG A 190 -14.30 -4.92 -8.26
CA ARG A 190 -15.11 -4.21 -9.25
C ARG A 190 -14.20 -3.45 -10.21
N GLN A 191 -14.31 -3.80 -11.50
CA GLN A 191 -13.53 -3.21 -12.58
C GLN A 191 -14.44 -2.78 -13.73
N TYR A 192 -14.12 -1.65 -14.36
CA TYR A 192 -14.70 -1.26 -15.63
C TYR A 192 -13.77 -1.73 -16.75
N GLN A 193 -14.17 -2.75 -17.50
CA GLN A 193 -13.38 -3.33 -18.58
C GLN A 193 -13.84 -2.79 -19.93
N VAL A 194 -12.95 -2.09 -20.63
CA VAL A 194 -13.17 -1.65 -22.00
C VAL A 194 -12.64 -2.71 -22.95
N ARG A 195 -13.53 -3.46 -23.57
CA ARG A 195 -13.21 -4.51 -24.55
C ARG A 195 -13.27 -3.96 -25.95
N ILE A 196 -12.15 -3.56 -26.50
CA ILE A 196 -12.05 -2.96 -27.83
C ILE A 196 -12.26 -4.03 -28.90
N ASP A 197 -13.12 -3.75 -29.88
CA ASP A 197 -13.26 -4.52 -31.11
C ASP A 197 -12.27 -3.99 -32.18
N PRO A 198 -11.21 -4.74 -32.51
CA PRO A 198 -10.20 -4.27 -33.46
C PRO A 198 -10.75 -3.99 -34.86
N GLN A 199 -11.77 -4.75 -35.30
CA GLN A 199 -12.36 -4.57 -36.63
C GLN A 199 -13.15 -3.26 -36.71
N ARG A 200 -13.95 -2.98 -35.68
CA ARG A 200 -14.71 -1.73 -35.59
C ARG A 200 -13.78 -0.52 -35.46
N LEU A 201 -12.70 -0.67 -34.67
CA LEU A 201 -11.70 0.38 -34.49
C LEU A 201 -11.05 0.73 -35.82
N TYR A 202 -10.57 -0.29 -36.57
CA TYR A 202 -9.96 -0.14 -37.87
C TYR A 202 -10.93 0.47 -38.91
N ALA A 203 -12.18 0.03 -38.93
CA ALA A 203 -13.21 0.54 -39.83
C ALA A 203 -13.50 2.06 -39.63
N ARG A 204 -13.20 2.59 -38.44
CA ARG A 204 -13.33 4.02 -38.11
C ARG A 204 -12.02 4.79 -38.26
N GLY A 205 -10.95 4.14 -38.75
CA GLY A 205 -9.63 4.75 -38.88
C GLY A 205 -9.03 5.21 -37.56
N LEU A 206 -9.31 4.45 -36.48
CA LEU A 206 -8.79 4.68 -35.13
C LEU A 206 -7.75 3.64 -34.76
N GLY A 207 -6.75 4.03 -33.99
CA GLY A 207 -5.76 3.14 -33.39
C GLY A 207 -6.06 2.88 -31.91
N PHE A 208 -5.44 1.84 -31.36
CA PHE A 208 -5.56 1.49 -29.95
C PHE A 208 -5.14 2.65 -29.02
N ARG A 209 -4.12 3.40 -29.42
CA ARG A 209 -3.63 4.57 -28.68
C ARG A 209 -4.66 5.70 -28.55
N ASP A 210 -5.54 5.85 -29.55
CA ASP A 210 -6.57 6.88 -29.50
C ASP A 210 -7.54 6.60 -28.35
N VAL A 211 -7.89 5.34 -28.13
CA VAL A 211 -8.73 4.92 -27.00
C VAL A 211 -7.99 5.09 -25.66
N LEU A 212 -6.73 4.65 -25.58
CA LEU A 212 -5.93 4.76 -24.36
C LEU A 212 -5.75 6.23 -23.93
N ASN A 213 -5.60 7.14 -24.87
CA ASN A 213 -5.43 8.56 -24.58
C ASN A 213 -6.77 9.24 -24.27
N ALA A 214 -7.85 8.81 -24.90
CA ALA A 214 -9.15 9.44 -24.74
C ALA A 214 -9.76 9.19 -23.35
N ILE A 215 -9.56 8.00 -22.78
CA ILE A 215 -10.13 7.66 -21.46
C ILE A 215 -9.62 8.58 -20.34
N PRO A 216 -8.32 8.71 -20.09
CA PRO A 216 -7.83 9.62 -19.06
C PRO A 216 -8.10 11.09 -19.37
N ALA A 217 -8.08 11.49 -20.64
CA ALA A 217 -8.39 12.86 -21.05
C ALA A 217 -9.84 13.28 -20.75
N ASN A 218 -10.76 12.31 -20.72
CA ASN A 218 -12.18 12.53 -20.40
C ASN A 218 -12.55 12.14 -18.96
N ASN A 219 -11.59 11.78 -18.12
CA ASN A 219 -11.81 11.39 -16.73
C ASN A 219 -11.05 12.34 -15.80
N GLY A 220 -11.55 13.55 -15.65
CA GLY A 220 -10.91 14.55 -14.81
C GLY A 220 -11.85 15.66 -14.38
N GLN A 221 -11.59 16.22 -13.21
CA GLN A 221 -12.25 17.46 -12.78
C GLN A 221 -11.29 18.63 -13.01
N VAL A 222 -11.80 19.68 -13.63
CA VAL A 222 -11.05 20.92 -13.81
C VAL A 222 -11.66 21.97 -12.90
N GLY A 223 -10.83 22.50 -11.99
CA GLY A 223 -11.19 23.69 -11.21
C GLY A 223 -11.29 24.88 -12.13
N GLY A 224 -12.48 25.47 -12.24
CA GLY A 224 -12.68 26.76 -12.88
C GLY A 224 -12.37 27.89 -11.91
N ASN A 225 -12.31 29.12 -12.47
CA ASN A 225 -12.14 30.31 -11.65
C ASN A 225 -13.48 30.71 -11.01
N VAL A 226 -13.41 31.66 -10.09
CA VAL A 226 -14.58 32.29 -9.50
C VAL A 226 -15.09 33.36 -10.46
N MET A 227 -16.40 33.39 -10.71
CA MET A 227 -17.05 34.39 -11.52
C MET A 227 -17.92 35.28 -10.63
N ASP A 228 -17.62 36.57 -10.60
CA ASP A 228 -18.40 37.57 -9.87
C ASP A 228 -19.59 38.02 -10.71
N VAL A 229 -20.79 37.79 -10.22
CA VAL A 229 -22.03 38.27 -10.87
C VAL A 229 -22.77 39.20 -9.91
N GLY A 230 -22.59 40.48 -10.07
CA GLY A 230 -23.19 41.50 -9.17
C GLY A 230 -22.55 41.49 -7.80
N ARG A 231 -23.28 41.00 -6.77
CA ARG A 231 -22.80 40.89 -5.39
C ARG A 231 -22.53 39.44 -4.94
N GLU A 232 -22.64 38.51 -5.87
CA GLU A 232 -22.50 37.08 -5.61
C GLU A 232 -21.31 36.51 -6.36
N GLN A 233 -20.60 35.57 -5.72
CA GLN A 233 -19.51 34.82 -6.32
C GLN A 233 -19.99 33.41 -6.67
N TYR A 234 -19.77 33.03 -7.92
CA TYR A 234 -20.05 31.69 -8.42
C TYR A 234 -18.76 30.92 -8.67
N LEU A 235 -18.63 29.76 -8.02
CA LEU A 235 -17.52 28.84 -8.30
C LEU A 235 -17.83 28.04 -9.57
N VAL A 236 -17.04 28.23 -10.60
CA VAL A 236 -17.15 27.44 -11.83
C VAL A 236 -16.25 26.21 -11.72
N ARG A 237 -16.81 25.03 -11.94
CA ARG A 237 -16.03 23.78 -11.99
C ARG A 237 -16.50 22.91 -13.14
N GLY A 238 -15.56 22.32 -13.86
CA GLY A 238 -15.83 21.28 -14.84
C GLY A 238 -16.02 19.92 -14.14
N LEU A 239 -17.22 19.34 -14.29
CA LEU A 239 -17.52 18.00 -13.81
C LEU A 239 -17.27 17.01 -14.95
N GLY A 240 -16.18 16.25 -14.89
CA GLY A 240 -15.79 15.32 -15.94
C GLY A 240 -15.33 13.96 -15.43
N LEU A 241 -15.61 13.63 -14.15
CA LEU A 241 -15.35 12.29 -13.65
C LEU A 241 -16.38 11.31 -14.19
N LEU A 242 -15.90 10.21 -14.75
CA LEU A 242 -16.71 9.11 -15.22
C LEU A 242 -17.23 8.31 -14.02
N SER A 243 -18.54 8.15 -13.93
CA SER A 243 -19.20 7.49 -12.80
C SER A 243 -19.98 6.24 -13.18
N SER A 244 -20.25 6.07 -14.47
CA SER A 244 -21.05 4.97 -14.98
C SER A 244 -20.45 4.35 -16.25
N VAL A 245 -20.94 3.17 -16.63
CA VAL A 245 -20.60 2.53 -17.92
C VAL A 245 -21.08 3.38 -19.08
N GLU A 246 -22.22 4.05 -18.92
CA GLU A 246 -22.81 4.96 -19.90
C GLU A 246 -21.91 6.16 -20.17
N ASP A 247 -21.33 6.76 -19.11
CA ASP A 247 -20.38 7.87 -19.23
C ASP A 247 -19.13 7.43 -19.98
N ILE A 248 -18.59 6.25 -19.64
CA ILE A 248 -17.42 5.68 -20.33
C ILE A 248 -17.73 5.43 -21.78
N GLY A 249 -18.91 4.85 -22.09
CA GLY A 249 -19.36 4.60 -23.46
C GLY A 249 -19.60 5.88 -24.27
N ALA A 250 -19.88 7.02 -23.62
CA ALA A 250 -20.13 8.31 -24.25
C ALA A 250 -18.86 9.12 -24.55
N ILE A 251 -17.68 8.63 -24.19
CA ILE A 251 -16.40 9.28 -24.53
C ILE A 251 -16.28 9.41 -26.04
N VAL A 252 -16.00 10.61 -26.52
CA VAL A 252 -15.77 10.89 -27.93
C VAL A 252 -14.31 10.60 -28.28
N LEU A 253 -14.09 9.66 -29.19
CA LEU A 253 -12.75 9.28 -29.67
C LEU A 253 -12.30 10.17 -30.84
N LYS A 254 -13.23 10.53 -31.74
CA LYS A 254 -12.97 11.30 -32.94
C LYS A 254 -14.27 11.99 -33.40
N ALA A 255 -14.16 13.13 -34.03
CA ALA A 255 -15.27 13.73 -34.81
C ALA A 255 -14.95 13.65 -36.30
N GLU A 256 -15.82 13.02 -37.08
CA GLU A 256 -15.67 12.86 -38.50
C GLU A 256 -16.83 13.56 -39.22
N HIS A 257 -16.50 14.59 -40.01
CA HIS A 257 -17.48 15.45 -40.68
C HIS A 257 -18.58 16.01 -39.74
N GLY A 258 -18.21 16.32 -38.49
CA GLY A 258 -19.14 16.82 -37.48
C GLY A 258 -19.93 15.72 -36.74
N VAL A 259 -19.75 14.45 -37.09
CA VAL A 259 -20.38 13.31 -36.39
C VAL A 259 -19.38 12.71 -35.41
N PRO A 260 -19.70 12.64 -34.09
CA PRO A 260 -18.81 12.06 -33.10
C PRO A 260 -18.83 10.54 -33.23
N VAL A 261 -17.65 9.93 -33.09
CA VAL A 261 -17.45 8.48 -32.86
C VAL A 261 -17.22 8.25 -31.39
N TYR A 262 -18.10 7.51 -30.77
CA TYR A 262 -18.07 7.22 -29.35
C TYR A 262 -17.30 5.92 -29.03
N LEU A 263 -16.81 5.81 -27.79
CA LEU A 263 -16.16 4.60 -27.33
C LEU A 263 -17.07 3.35 -27.46
N ARG A 264 -18.34 3.46 -27.13
CA ARG A 264 -19.34 2.39 -27.31
C ARG A 264 -19.51 1.90 -28.76
N ASP A 265 -19.08 2.67 -29.75
CA ASP A 265 -19.18 2.28 -31.14
C ASP A 265 -18.06 1.32 -31.57
N VAL A 266 -17.00 1.22 -30.75
CA VAL A 266 -15.79 0.44 -31.03
C VAL A 266 -15.37 -0.51 -29.90
N ALA A 267 -16.10 -0.48 -28.76
CA ALA A 267 -15.80 -1.30 -27.60
C ALA A 267 -17.06 -1.95 -27.02
#